data_ece7e06a5a8bcffa55a30752d408ce54
#
_entry.id   ece7e06a5a8bcffa55a30752d408ce54
#
_cell.length_a   1.000
_cell.length_b   1.000
_cell.length_c   1.000
_cell.angle_alpha   90.00
_cell.angle_beta   90.00
_cell.angle_gamma   90.00
#
_symmetry.space_group_name_H-M   'P 1'
#
loop_
_entity.id
_entity.type
_entity.pdbx_description
1 polymer ?
#
loop_
_entity_poly.entity_id
_entity_poly.type
_entity_poly.pdbx_seq_one_letter_code
_entity_poly.pdbx_strand_id
1 'polypeptide(L)'
;MKTLITLLFAILLVSCQHYDKEVHKELPPIHGDITVCTSDDNKVRFYSFEDDRSGTASSYTNIAEFINESGNIVRLEKPIAELITGKREELSPGYEVIKVFTVECIKSNYYIVITHGKSSSSLGCGLIVALRINDDKLVPSHAFDSKSYISYSYKFFDDKFESISDEELADWSWLCRYDGKTSILYVRQFDEDGKLTEMYQEYKLK
;
A
#
# COMPACT_ATOMS: atom_id res chain seq x y z
N MET A 1 -52.03 -6.93 -9.78
CA MET A 1 -50.83 -6.23 -10.18
C MET A 1 -50.17 -5.43 -9.04
N LYS A 2 -50.89 -4.70 -8.19
CA LYS A 2 -50.31 -3.93 -7.07
C LYS A 2 -49.60 -4.78 -6.00
N THR A 3 -50.10 -5.98 -5.69
CA THR A 3 -49.54 -6.90 -4.68
C THR A 3 -48.18 -7.50 -5.09
N LEU A 4 -47.93 -7.70 -6.39
CA LEU A 4 -46.69 -8.27 -6.90
C LEU A 4 -45.53 -7.26 -6.82
N ILE A 5 -45.83 -5.97 -7.07
CA ILE A 5 -44.84 -4.90 -7.01
C ILE A 5 -44.37 -4.66 -5.56
N THR A 6 -45.30 -4.77 -4.59
CA THR A 6 -44.98 -4.60 -3.16
C THR A 6 -44.09 -5.74 -2.65
N LEU A 7 -44.25 -6.97 -3.16
CA LEU A 7 -43.42 -8.10 -2.80
C LEU A 7 -42.01 -7.98 -3.37
N LEU A 8 -41.85 -7.47 -4.62
CA LEU A 8 -40.58 -7.24 -5.24
C LEU A 8 -39.75 -6.15 -4.53
N PHE A 9 -40.43 -5.09 -4.06
CA PHE A 9 -39.78 -4.03 -3.27
C PHE A 9 -39.34 -4.52 -1.88
N ALA A 10 -40.12 -5.41 -1.25
CA ALA A 10 -39.73 -6.00 0.04
C ALA A 10 -38.51 -6.93 -0.09
N ILE A 11 -38.38 -7.67 -1.20
CA ILE A 11 -37.22 -8.54 -1.46
C ILE A 11 -35.95 -7.68 -1.73
N LEU A 12 -36.09 -6.55 -2.44
CA LEU A 12 -34.96 -5.62 -2.67
C LEU A 12 -34.49 -4.92 -1.39
N LEU A 13 -35.41 -4.58 -0.48
CA LEU A 13 -35.05 -3.97 0.81
C LEU A 13 -34.42 -4.98 1.78
N VAL A 14 -34.82 -6.26 1.75
CA VAL A 14 -34.23 -7.32 2.58
C VAL A 14 -32.81 -7.67 2.08
N SER A 15 -32.55 -7.62 0.75
CA SER A 15 -31.18 -7.85 0.22
C SER A 15 -30.22 -6.72 0.57
N CYS A 16 -30.69 -5.47 0.68
CA CYS A 16 -29.85 -4.36 1.13
C CYS A 16 -29.58 -4.40 2.66
N GLN A 17 -30.46 -4.96 3.48
CA GLN A 17 -30.24 -5.04 4.92
C GLN A 17 -29.32 -6.20 5.35
N HIS A 18 -29.10 -7.19 4.49
CA HIS A 18 -28.15 -8.30 4.77
C HIS A 18 -26.71 -7.97 4.46
N TYR A 19 -26.47 -6.90 3.68
CA TYR A 19 -25.12 -6.47 3.30
C TYR A 19 -24.40 -5.70 4.42
N ASP A 20 -25.13 -5.08 5.36
CA ASP A 20 -24.55 -4.24 6.42
C ASP A 20 -24.11 -5.01 7.69
N LYS A 21 -24.39 -6.30 7.80
CA LYS A 21 -24.11 -7.05 9.05
C LYS A 21 -22.85 -7.91 9.06
N GLU A 22 -22.18 -8.10 7.93
CA GLU A 22 -20.92 -8.86 7.88
C GLU A 22 -19.64 -8.02 7.78
N VAL A 23 -19.76 -6.69 7.69
CA VAL A 23 -18.64 -5.78 7.40
C VAL A 23 -17.81 -5.40 8.64
N HIS A 24 -18.24 -5.77 9.84
CA HIS A 24 -17.47 -5.50 11.07
C HIS A 24 -17.06 -6.80 11.76
N LYS A 25 -16.23 -7.62 11.12
CA LYS A 25 -15.27 -8.38 11.94
C LYS A 25 -14.34 -7.35 12.53
N GLU A 26 -14.45 -7.15 13.84
CA GLU A 26 -13.54 -6.31 14.61
C GLU A 26 -12.11 -6.70 14.26
N LEU A 27 -11.30 -5.69 13.99
CA LEU A 27 -9.85 -5.86 13.88
C LEU A 27 -9.37 -6.54 15.17
N PRO A 28 -8.40 -7.46 15.12
CA PRO A 28 -7.86 -8.07 16.32
C PRO A 28 -7.40 -6.97 17.28
N PRO A 29 -7.52 -7.19 18.61
CA PRO A 29 -7.07 -6.20 19.59
C PRO A 29 -5.59 -5.93 19.38
N ILE A 30 -5.24 -4.66 19.19
CA ILE A 30 -3.91 -4.22 18.81
C ILE A 30 -3.33 -3.40 19.93
N HIS A 31 -2.10 -3.73 20.27
CA HIS A 31 -1.26 -2.93 21.13
C HIS A 31 -0.26 -2.20 20.24
N GLY A 32 -0.41 -0.89 20.07
CA GLY A 32 0.46 -0.04 19.26
C GLY A 32 -0.32 0.92 18.35
N ASP A 33 0.42 1.76 17.64
CA ASP A 33 -0.14 2.70 16.68
C ASP A 33 -0.50 1.99 15.36
N ILE A 34 -1.65 2.37 14.80
CA ILE A 34 -2.15 1.81 13.53
C ILE A 34 -2.04 2.87 12.47
N THR A 35 -1.30 2.55 11.40
CA THR A 35 -1.31 3.36 10.19
C THR A 35 -2.33 2.80 9.20
N VAL A 36 -3.21 3.65 8.70
CA VAL A 36 -4.23 3.29 7.70
C VAL A 36 -4.00 4.07 6.42
N CYS A 37 -3.72 3.36 5.33
CA CYS A 37 -3.55 3.95 3.99
C CYS A 37 -4.60 3.43 3.03
N THR A 38 -5.30 4.34 2.36
CA THR A 38 -6.36 4.01 1.39
C THR A 38 -6.00 4.59 0.02
N SER A 39 -6.22 3.83 -1.05
CA SER A 39 -6.04 4.30 -2.42
C SER A 39 -7.04 5.40 -2.79
N ASP A 40 -6.70 6.23 -3.79
CA ASP A 40 -7.51 7.38 -4.21
C ASP A 40 -8.91 6.97 -4.71
N ASP A 41 -9.04 5.77 -5.28
CA ASP A 41 -10.31 5.19 -5.72
C ASP A 41 -11.06 4.43 -4.63
N ASN A 42 -10.55 4.41 -3.39
CA ASN A 42 -11.08 3.70 -2.23
C ASN A 42 -11.25 2.18 -2.41
N LYS A 43 -10.59 1.56 -3.37
CA LYS A 43 -10.70 0.12 -3.62
C LYS A 43 -9.67 -0.72 -2.89
N VAL A 44 -8.56 -0.13 -2.45
CA VAL A 44 -7.50 -0.83 -1.71
C VAL A 44 -7.16 -0.04 -0.46
N ARG A 45 -7.09 -0.74 0.65
CA ARG A 45 -6.72 -0.19 1.96
C ARG A 45 -5.74 -1.12 2.65
N PHE A 46 -4.74 -0.53 3.27
CA PHE A 46 -3.80 -1.24 4.13
C PHE A 46 -3.87 -0.72 5.55
N TYR A 47 -3.74 -1.64 6.49
CA TYR A 47 -3.56 -1.38 7.91
C TYR A 47 -2.19 -1.92 8.29
N SER A 48 -1.35 -1.10 8.90
CA SER A 48 -0.02 -1.49 9.39
C SER A 48 0.02 -1.38 10.91
N PHE A 49 0.51 -2.42 11.54
CA PHE A 49 0.58 -2.57 12.99
C PHE A 49 2.03 -2.79 13.38
N GLU A 50 2.57 -1.94 14.23
CA GLU A 50 3.92 -2.14 14.76
C GLU A 50 3.93 -3.29 15.76
N ASP A 51 4.92 -4.18 15.66
CA ASP A 51 5.16 -5.25 16.61
C ASP A 51 6.04 -4.74 17.76
N ASP A 52 5.51 -4.66 18.97
CA ASP A 52 6.20 -4.19 20.20
C ASP A 52 7.50 -4.94 20.53
N ARG A 53 7.77 -6.06 19.84
CA ARG A 53 8.98 -6.87 20.02
C ARG A 53 10.15 -6.44 19.15
N SER A 54 9.98 -5.44 18.33
CA SER A 54 11.03 -4.92 17.44
C SER A 54 11.99 -4.01 18.23
N GLY A 55 13.18 -4.46 18.52
CA GLY A 55 14.23 -3.68 19.21
C GLY A 55 14.61 -2.37 18.47
N THR A 56 15.82 -2.30 17.89
CA THR A 56 16.25 -1.13 17.09
C THR A 56 15.72 -1.12 15.66
N ALA A 57 15.22 -2.25 15.17
CA ALA A 57 14.56 -2.40 13.87
C ALA A 57 13.05 -2.41 14.07
N SER A 58 12.28 -1.77 13.18
CA SER A 58 10.83 -1.83 13.17
C SER A 58 10.36 -3.15 12.57
N SER A 59 9.29 -3.72 13.12
CA SER A 59 8.58 -4.86 12.52
C SER A 59 7.11 -4.53 12.43
N TYR A 60 6.51 -4.77 11.27
CA TYR A 60 5.11 -4.46 11.02
C TYR A 60 4.36 -5.67 10.46
N THR A 61 3.17 -5.86 10.98
CA THR A 61 2.16 -6.76 10.37
C THR A 61 1.22 -5.91 9.52
N ASN A 62 0.89 -6.38 8.32
CA ASN A 62 -0.01 -5.67 7.42
C ASN A 62 -1.29 -6.49 7.18
N ILE A 63 -2.41 -5.77 7.10
CA ILE A 63 -3.67 -6.30 6.62
C ILE A 63 -4.05 -5.48 5.40
N ALA A 64 -4.35 -6.15 4.29
CA ALA A 64 -4.89 -5.54 3.09
C ALA A 64 -6.39 -5.85 2.96
N GLU A 65 -7.18 -4.82 2.68
CA GLU A 65 -8.59 -4.96 2.27
C GLU A 65 -8.73 -4.40 0.85
N PHE A 66 -9.46 -5.08 0.00
CA PHE A 66 -9.73 -4.58 -1.34
C PHE A 66 -11.09 -5.06 -1.86
N ILE A 67 -11.64 -4.27 -2.78
CA ILE A 67 -12.87 -4.62 -3.49
C ILE A 67 -12.48 -5.39 -4.75
N ASN A 68 -12.86 -6.66 -4.82
CA ASN A 68 -12.58 -7.52 -5.97
C ASN A 68 -13.42 -7.14 -7.20
N GLU A 69 -13.20 -7.81 -8.33
CA GLU A 69 -13.92 -7.57 -9.58
C GLU A 69 -15.43 -7.84 -9.47
N SER A 70 -15.85 -8.69 -8.54
CA SER A 70 -17.27 -8.98 -8.24
C SER A 70 -17.90 -7.97 -7.27
N GLY A 71 -17.15 -6.97 -6.79
CA GLY A 71 -17.62 -5.97 -5.82
C GLY A 71 -17.61 -6.44 -4.37
N ASN A 72 -17.01 -7.59 -4.06
CA ASN A 72 -16.89 -8.10 -2.69
C ASN A 72 -15.62 -7.56 -2.03
N ILE A 73 -15.71 -7.33 -0.71
CA ILE A 73 -14.54 -6.98 0.09
C ILE A 73 -13.77 -8.27 0.42
N VAL A 74 -12.49 -8.28 0.04
CA VAL A 74 -11.54 -9.34 0.37
C VAL A 74 -10.51 -8.81 1.35
N ARG A 75 -10.19 -9.60 2.36
CA ARG A 75 -9.20 -9.27 3.38
C ARG A 75 -8.06 -10.28 3.37
N LEU A 76 -6.83 -9.78 3.34
CA LEU A 76 -5.60 -10.57 3.36
C LEU A 76 -4.72 -10.15 4.54
N GLU A 77 -4.37 -11.10 5.39
CA GLU A 77 -3.44 -10.90 6.50
C GLU A 77 -2.07 -11.46 6.10
N LYS A 78 -1.29 -10.63 5.40
CA LYS A 78 0.02 -11.05 4.88
C LYS A 78 0.99 -9.89 4.89
N PRO A 79 2.26 -10.11 5.28
CA PRO A 79 3.31 -9.11 5.08
C PRO A 79 3.36 -8.68 3.62
N ILE A 80 3.60 -7.40 3.38
CA ILE A 80 3.70 -6.86 2.01
C ILE A 80 4.76 -7.61 1.19
N ALA A 81 5.85 -8.01 1.82
CA ALA A 81 6.91 -8.80 1.20
C ALA A 81 6.41 -10.17 0.70
N GLU A 82 5.52 -10.84 1.43
CA GLU A 82 4.92 -12.10 1.00
C GLU A 82 3.99 -11.91 -0.22
N LEU A 83 3.30 -10.77 -0.29
CA LEU A 83 2.50 -10.42 -1.47
C LEU A 83 3.36 -10.28 -2.73
N ILE A 84 4.62 -9.82 -2.58
CA ILE A 84 5.54 -9.59 -3.69
C ILE A 84 6.24 -10.88 -4.12
N THR A 85 6.75 -11.65 -3.17
CA THR A 85 7.63 -12.79 -3.46
C THR A 85 6.86 -14.12 -3.57
N GLY A 86 5.63 -14.14 -3.06
CA GLY A 86 4.83 -15.37 -2.93
C GLY A 86 5.39 -16.34 -1.86
N LYS A 87 6.44 -15.94 -1.14
CA LYS A 87 7.08 -16.70 -0.10
C LYS A 87 7.06 -15.92 1.21
N ARG A 88 6.79 -16.60 2.29
CA ARG A 88 7.01 -16.08 3.63
C ARG A 88 8.51 -16.07 3.90
N GLU A 89 9.22 -15.15 3.26
CA GLU A 89 10.63 -14.93 3.61
C GLU A 89 10.68 -14.16 4.93
N GLU A 90 11.62 -14.52 5.78
CA GLU A 90 12.00 -13.73 6.94
C GLU A 90 12.73 -12.47 6.44
N LEU A 91 12.03 -11.64 5.66
CA LEU A 91 12.49 -10.31 5.32
C LEU A 91 12.36 -9.45 6.56
N SER A 92 13.40 -9.42 7.35
CA SER A 92 13.59 -8.43 8.38
C SER A 92 14.18 -7.16 7.72
N PRO A 93 13.59 -6.01 7.97
CA PRO A 93 12.50 -5.67 8.85
C PRO A 93 11.11 -5.81 8.20
N GLY A 94 10.04 -5.98 9.01
CA GLY A 94 8.67 -5.77 8.54
C GLY A 94 8.50 -4.31 8.09
N TYR A 95 7.67 -4.09 7.07
CA TYR A 95 7.46 -2.77 6.49
C TYR A 95 6.09 -2.21 6.86
N GLU A 96 6.06 -0.94 7.27
CA GLU A 96 4.85 -0.14 7.36
C GLU A 96 4.40 0.27 5.95
N VAL A 97 3.11 0.20 5.66
CA VAL A 97 2.55 0.84 4.47
C VAL A 97 2.22 2.28 4.83
N ILE A 98 2.84 3.21 4.12
CA ILE A 98 2.77 4.64 4.41
C ILE A 98 1.97 5.43 3.38
N LYS A 99 1.86 4.90 2.15
CA LYS A 99 1.05 5.50 1.09
C LYS A 99 0.58 4.47 0.08
N VAL A 100 -0.66 4.66 -0.39
CA VAL A 100 -1.22 3.91 -1.51
C VAL A 100 -1.85 4.91 -2.46
N PHE A 101 -1.55 4.82 -3.75
CA PHE A 101 -2.23 5.62 -4.76
C PHE A 101 -2.59 4.79 -5.99
N THR A 102 -3.63 5.22 -6.68
CA THR A 102 -4.15 4.55 -7.87
C THR A 102 -3.47 5.11 -9.12
N VAL A 103 -3.01 4.23 -9.99
CA VAL A 103 -2.58 4.55 -11.35
C VAL A 103 -3.60 3.99 -12.32
N GLU A 104 -4.33 4.88 -12.98
CA GLU A 104 -5.34 4.50 -13.94
C GLU A 104 -4.69 4.02 -15.24
N CYS A 105 -5.08 2.83 -15.69
CA CYS A 105 -4.64 2.25 -16.95
C CYS A 105 -5.83 1.71 -17.74
N ILE A 106 -5.68 1.64 -19.07
CA ILE A 106 -6.76 1.25 -20.00
C ILE A 106 -7.33 -0.15 -19.69
N LYS A 107 -6.49 -1.07 -19.21
CA LYS A 107 -6.91 -2.47 -18.97
C LYS A 107 -7.25 -2.77 -17.53
N SER A 108 -6.49 -2.22 -16.58
CA SER A 108 -6.70 -2.42 -15.14
C SER A 108 -5.86 -1.40 -14.37
N ASN A 109 -6.39 -0.91 -13.26
CA ASN A 109 -5.66 -0.01 -12.39
C ASN A 109 -4.51 -0.74 -11.70
N TYR A 110 -3.40 -0.01 -11.49
CA TYR A 110 -2.34 -0.40 -10.57
C TYR A 110 -2.50 0.36 -9.25
N TYR A 111 -2.10 -0.28 -8.19
CA TYR A 111 -1.98 0.33 -6.87
C TYR A 111 -0.50 0.39 -6.53
N ILE A 112 0.03 1.61 -6.47
CA ILE A 112 1.41 1.82 -6.04
C ILE A 112 1.40 1.96 -4.53
N VAL A 113 2.08 1.03 -3.88
CA VAL A 113 2.18 0.94 -2.42
C VAL A 113 3.59 1.33 -2.03
N ILE A 114 3.72 2.38 -1.23
CA ILE A 114 4.99 2.81 -0.65
C ILE A 114 5.06 2.26 0.75
N THR A 115 6.15 1.59 1.07
CA THR A 115 6.38 1.04 2.40
C THR A 115 7.63 1.63 3.00
N HIS A 116 7.67 1.68 4.32
CA HIS A 116 8.81 2.14 5.08
C HIS A 116 9.12 1.16 6.21
N GLY A 117 10.38 1.03 6.55
CA GLY A 117 10.85 0.27 7.69
C GLY A 117 12.19 0.82 8.19
N LYS A 118 12.49 0.52 9.42
CA LYS A 118 13.74 0.89 10.07
C LYS A 118 14.58 -0.36 10.27
N SER A 119 15.70 -0.45 9.57
CA SER A 119 16.62 -1.60 9.70
C SER A 119 17.64 -1.41 10.83
N SER A 120 17.89 -0.17 11.26
CA SER A 120 18.73 0.17 12.42
C SER A 120 18.39 1.58 12.92
N SER A 121 19.07 2.03 13.98
CA SER A 121 18.91 3.40 14.51
C SER A 121 19.25 4.50 13.50
N SER A 122 20.01 4.21 12.45
CA SER A 122 20.50 5.18 11.49
C SER A 122 20.09 4.89 10.03
N LEU A 123 19.43 3.76 9.77
CA LEU A 123 19.14 3.33 8.40
C LEU A 123 17.66 3.03 8.21
N GLY A 124 17.02 3.78 7.34
CA GLY A 124 15.68 3.52 6.81
C GLY A 124 15.75 2.69 5.53
N CYS A 125 14.71 1.93 5.27
CA CYS A 125 14.56 1.15 4.05
C CYS A 125 13.09 0.97 3.71
N GLY A 126 12.81 0.54 2.50
CA GLY A 126 11.43 0.25 2.09
C GLY A 126 11.34 -0.28 0.67
N LEU A 127 10.11 -0.45 0.26
CA LEU A 127 9.73 -0.93 -1.06
C LEU A 127 8.70 0.01 -1.66
N ILE A 128 8.80 0.25 -2.96
CA ILE A 128 7.73 0.81 -3.79
C ILE A 128 7.22 -0.34 -4.63
N VAL A 129 5.98 -0.74 -4.42
CA VAL A 129 5.40 -1.97 -4.99
C VAL A 129 4.25 -1.60 -5.91
N ALA A 130 4.18 -2.24 -7.08
CA ALA A 130 3.01 -2.17 -7.93
C ALA A 130 2.17 -3.43 -7.75
N LEU A 131 0.92 -3.26 -7.34
CA LEU A 131 -0.07 -4.32 -7.18
C LEU A 131 -1.24 -4.10 -8.14
N ARG A 132 -1.95 -5.17 -8.46
CA ARG A 132 -3.25 -5.11 -9.12
C ARG A 132 -4.22 -6.09 -8.46
N ILE A 133 -5.50 -5.79 -8.57
CA ILE A 133 -6.55 -6.73 -8.22
C ILE A 133 -6.70 -7.72 -9.38
N ASN A 134 -6.73 -9.00 -9.04
CA ASN A 134 -7.00 -10.10 -9.97
C ASN A 134 -7.87 -11.12 -9.24
N ASP A 135 -9.16 -11.13 -9.54
CA ASP A 135 -10.17 -11.85 -8.79
C ASP A 135 -10.11 -11.51 -7.28
N ASP A 136 -9.94 -12.50 -6.43
CA ASP A 136 -9.86 -12.38 -4.97
C ASP A 136 -8.42 -12.22 -4.45
N LYS A 137 -7.50 -11.70 -5.27
CA LYS A 137 -6.08 -11.56 -4.93
C LYS A 137 -5.54 -10.18 -5.27
N LEU A 138 -4.66 -9.68 -4.41
CA LEU A 138 -3.70 -8.65 -4.76
C LEU A 138 -2.44 -9.32 -5.28
N VAL A 139 -2.10 -9.06 -6.53
CA VAL A 139 -0.95 -9.69 -7.18
C VAL A 139 0.06 -8.64 -7.64
N PRO A 140 1.37 -8.95 -7.59
CA PRO A 140 2.40 -8.06 -8.11
C PRO A 140 2.20 -7.78 -9.59
N SER A 141 2.45 -6.54 -10.00
CA SER A 141 2.36 -6.10 -11.38
C SER A 141 3.72 -5.58 -11.85
N HIS A 142 4.17 -6.02 -13.03
CA HIS A 142 5.45 -5.61 -13.61
C HIS A 142 5.36 -4.19 -14.20
N ALA A 143 5.25 -3.19 -13.32
CA ALA A 143 5.10 -1.79 -13.69
C ALA A 143 6.45 -1.04 -13.81
N PHE A 144 7.54 -1.58 -13.23
CA PHE A 144 8.84 -0.92 -13.16
C PHE A 144 9.87 -1.67 -14.01
N ASP A 145 9.98 -1.34 -15.30
CA ASP A 145 10.95 -1.98 -16.22
C ASP A 145 11.01 -3.51 -16.07
N SER A 146 9.86 -4.16 -16.10
CA SER A 146 9.66 -5.61 -15.89
C SER A 146 9.81 -6.10 -14.44
N LYS A 147 9.96 -5.20 -13.47
CA LYS A 147 9.90 -5.52 -12.04
C LYS A 147 8.55 -5.12 -11.44
N SER A 148 8.18 -5.78 -10.36
CA SER A 148 6.96 -5.45 -9.58
C SER A 148 7.25 -4.56 -8.38
N TYR A 149 8.52 -4.33 -8.05
CA TYR A 149 8.92 -3.47 -6.94
C TYR A 149 10.29 -2.83 -7.18
N ILE A 150 10.51 -1.74 -6.45
CA ILE A 150 11.79 -1.04 -6.31
C ILE A 150 12.13 -1.07 -4.82
N SER A 151 13.33 -1.50 -4.46
CA SER A 151 13.84 -1.39 -3.09
C SER A 151 14.65 -0.12 -2.94
N TYR A 152 14.58 0.49 -1.77
CA TYR A 152 15.39 1.65 -1.42
C TYR A 152 15.90 1.56 0.01
N SER A 153 17.02 2.23 0.29
CA SER A 153 17.56 2.44 1.64
C SER A 153 18.20 3.82 1.75
N TYR A 154 18.15 4.42 2.92
CA TYR A 154 18.66 5.77 3.16
C TYR A 154 19.13 5.96 4.60
N LYS A 155 20.00 6.94 4.81
CA LYS A 155 20.46 7.34 6.14
C LYS A 155 19.59 8.45 6.71
N PHE A 156 19.10 8.27 7.94
CA PHE A 156 18.27 9.26 8.64
C PHE A 156 19.02 10.57 8.97
N PHE A 157 20.33 10.53 9.07
CA PHE A 157 21.17 11.67 9.46
C PHE A 157 21.98 12.20 8.26
N ASP A 158 21.30 12.43 7.14
CA ASP A 158 21.87 13.13 5.99
C ASP A 158 21.45 14.60 6.05
N ASP A 159 22.38 15.55 5.91
CA ASP A 159 22.12 16.99 5.92
C ASP A 159 21.02 17.39 4.91
N LYS A 160 20.94 16.66 3.78
CA LYS A 160 19.88 16.87 2.80
C LYS A 160 18.51 16.39 3.27
N PHE A 161 18.47 15.39 4.15
CA PHE A 161 17.24 14.90 4.74
C PHE A 161 16.65 15.93 5.71
N GLU A 162 17.49 16.64 6.46
CA GLU A 162 17.08 17.72 7.36
C GLU A 162 16.46 18.92 6.62
N SER A 163 16.70 19.03 5.30
CA SER A 163 16.11 20.09 4.47
C SER A 163 14.70 19.77 3.93
N ILE A 164 14.20 18.56 4.17
CA ILE A 164 12.86 18.14 3.74
C ILE A 164 11.84 18.68 4.73
N SER A 165 10.79 19.34 4.23
CA SER A 165 9.73 19.86 5.07
C SER A 165 8.90 18.74 5.74
N ASP A 166 8.27 19.05 6.87
CA ASP A 166 7.38 18.12 7.56
C ASP A 166 6.23 17.63 6.65
N GLU A 167 5.73 18.49 5.75
CA GLU A 167 4.70 18.13 4.77
C GLU A 167 5.22 17.10 3.76
N GLU A 168 6.43 17.30 3.23
CA GLU A 168 7.07 16.36 2.30
C GLU A 168 7.39 15.03 2.98
N LEU A 169 7.81 15.07 4.26
CA LEU A 169 8.04 13.86 5.04
C LEU A 169 6.73 13.09 5.25
N ALA A 170 5.64 13.80 5.58
CA ALA A 170 4.34 13.18 5.87
C ALA A 170 3.69 12.57 4.62
N ASP A 171 3.83 13.18 3.44
CA ASP A 171 3.24 12.70 2.20
C ASP A 171 4.20 11.86 1.34
N TRP A 172 5.48 11.76 1.77
CA TRP A 172 6.55 11.03 1.07
C TRP A 172 6.88 11.54 -0.33
N SER A 173 6.55 12.78 -0.64
CA SER A 173 6.86 13.40 -1.94
C SER A 173 8.37 13.57 -2.17
N TRP A 174 9.15 13.62 -1.10
CA TRP A 174 10.61 13.60 -1.15
C TRP A 174 11.19 12.31 -1.75
N LEU A 175 10.50 11.18 -1.60
CA LEU A 175 10.93 9.88 -2.11
C LEU A 175 10.46 9.64 -3.54
N CYS A 176 9.17 9.88 -3.79
CA CYS A 176 8.61 9.66 -5.11
C CYS A 176 7.41 10.57 -5.38
N ARG A 177 7.17 10.85 -6.67
CA ARG A 177 6.01 11.59 -7.15
C ARG A 177 5.47 10.95 -8.42
N TYR A 178 4.17 10.96 -8.58
CA TYR A 178 3.50 10.46 -9.77
C TYR A 178 2.92 11.63 -10.57
N ASP A 179 3.22 11.66 -11.88
CA ASP A 179 2.57 12.58 -12.83
C ASP A 179 1.51 11.81 -13.64
N GLY A 180 0.25 11.99 -13.27
CA GLY A 180 -0.89 11.34 -13.92
C GLY A 180 -1.08 11.73 -15.38
N LYS A 181 -0.55 12.89 -15.84
CA LYS A 181 -0.66 13.31 -17.24
C LYS A 181 0.27 12.53 -18.17
N THR A 182 1.46 12.23 -17.69
CA THR A 182 2.48 11.49 -18.44
C THR A 182 2.53 10.02 -18.07
N SER A 183 1.83 9.61 -17.02
CA SER A 183 1.89 8.27 -16.41
C SER A 183 3.34 7.89 -16.02
N ILE A 184 4.10 8.86 -15.53
CA ILE A 184 5.47 8.64 -15.07
C ILE A 184 5.53 8.72 -13.55
N LEU A 185 6.12 7.69 -12.94
CA LEU A 185 6.54 7.70 -11.55
C LEU A 185 8.01 8.11 -11.49
N TYR A 186 8.30 9.18 -10.77
CA TYR A 186 9.64 9.65 -10.46
C TYR A 186 10.03 9.14 -9.10
N VAL A 187 11.11 8.37 -9.01
CA VAL A 187 11.65 7.84 -7.76
C VAL A 187 13.02 8.44 -7.51
N ARG A 188 13.22 9.05 -6.36
CA ARG A 188 14.48 9.68 -5.99
C ARG A 188 15.57 8.65 -5.79
N GLN A 189 16.76 8.96 -6.26
CA GLN A 189 17.92 8.08 -6.14
C GLN A 189 18.70 8.37 -4.87
N PHE A 190 19.33 7.33 -4.36
CA PHE A 190 20.30 7.40 -3.27
C PHE A 190 21.67 7.00 -3.82
N ASP A 191 22.74 7.58 -3.29
CA ASP A 191 24.10 7.17 -3.63
C ASP A 191 24.46 5.83 -2.95
N GLU A 192 25.69 5.36 -3.20
CA GLU A 192 26.21 4.10 -2.63
C GLU A 192 26.30 4.14 -1.10
N ASP A 193 26.39 5.34 -0.52
CA ASP A 193 26.40 5.57 0.92
C ASP A 193 25.00 5.70 1.53
N GLY A 194 23.93 5.61 0.74
CA GLY A 194 22.54 5.79 1.17
C GLY A 194 22.17 7.25 1.43
N LYS A 195 22.89 8.21 0.84
CA LYS A 195 22.57 9.64 0.92
C LYS A 195 21.64 10.05 -0.21
N LEU A 196 20.76 10.99 0.10
CA LEU A 196 19.80 11.54 -0.84
C LEU A 196 20.50 12.31 -1.96
N THR A 197 20.14 12.03 -3.22
CA THR A 197 20.65 12.78 -4.38
C THR A 197 19.56 13.70 -4.93
N GLU A 198 19.93 14.60 -5.86
CA GLU A 198 18.96 15.43 -6.60
C GLU A 198 18.42 14.71 -7.86
N MET A 199 18.84 13.47 -8.10
CA MET A 199 18.46 12.71 -9.29
C MET A 199 17.20 11.88 -9.04
N TYR A 200 16.39 11.73 -10.10
CA TYR A 200 15.22 10.87 -10.12
C TYR A 200 15.37 9.82 -11.22
N GLN A 201 14.99 8.60 -10.89
CA GLN A 201 14.74 7.55 -11.89
C GLN A 201 13.29 7.66 -12.35
N GLU A 202 13.08 7.66 -13.65
CA GLU A 202 11.75 7.70 -14.25
C GLU A 202 11.26 6.28 -14.59
N TYR A 203 10.03 5.96 -14.18
CA TYR A 203 9.35 4.72 -14.54
C TYR A 203 8.05 5.05 -15.26
N LYS A 204 7.97 4.70 -16.53
CA LYS A 204 6.74 4.87 -17.30
C LYS A 204 5.79 3.72 -16.99
N LEU A 205 4.73 4.03 -16.25
CA LEU A 205 3.69 3.08 -15.88
C LEU A 205 2.75 2.90 -17.09
N LYS A 206 2.52 1.64 -17.50
CA LYS A 206 1.76 1.29 -18.72
C LYS A 206 0.43 0.64 -18.39
#